data_d5f766e15f8f0d224b2d60390aa12446
#
_entry.id   d5f766e15f8f0d224b2d60390aa12446
#
_cell.length_a   1.000
_cell.length_b   1.000
_cell.length_c   1.000
_cell.angle_alpha   90.00
_cell.angle_beta   90.00
_cell.angle_gamma   90.00
#
_symmetry.space_group_name_H-M   'P 1'
#
loop_
_entity.id
_entity.type
_entity.pdbx_description
1 polymer ?
#
loop_
_entity_poly.entity_id
_entity_poly.type
_entity_poly.pdbx_seq_one_letter_code
_entity_poly.pdbx_strand_id
1 'polypeptide(L)'
;MEKSRRALIVRGGWDGHQPVETTSEFIPFLEQNGFELRIADGTAVYADTDYLATVDLIVQVNTMSSIEPEEFAGLQAAVLCGTGLAGWHGGIADSYRANAEYLHMIGGQFAHHAGKDPTQRTGEQSDNYLSYTVHISERGKSHPITRGIDDFDLETEQYWVLSDEYNDVLATTTQEVRPWDAWNRPVTSPAIWTRDWGSGRIFVSAPGHRVEVVQDPNVRTIIERGLLWAAR
;
A
#
# COMPACT_ATOMS: atom_id res chain seq x y z
N MET A 1 -31.44 -8.11 8.96
CA MET A 1 -30.49 -6.99 9.09
C MET A 1 -29.21 -7.46 8.45
N GLU A 2 -28.75 -6.74 7.45
CA GLU A 2 -27.43 -7.00 6.85
C GLU A 2 -26.36 -6.83 7.92
N LYS A 3 -25.44 -7.77 8.02
CA LYS A 3 -24.36 -7.70 9.03
C LYS A 3 -23.49 -6.48 8.67
N SER A 4 -23.34 -5.52 9.59
CA SER A 4 -22.41 -4.41 9.42
C SER A 4 -21.01 -4.96 9.18
N ARG A 5 -20.33 -4.51 8.10
CA ARG A 5 -18.92 -4.83 7.87
C ARG A 5 -18.03 -4.04 8.82
N ARG A 6 -16.90 -4.62 9.22
CA ARG A 6 -15.96 -3.96 10.13
C ARG A 6 -14.62 -3.73 9.46
N ALA A 7 -14.12 -2.50 9.56
CA ALA A 7 -12.77 -2.18 9.14
C ALA A 7 -11.92 -1.70 10.32
N LEU A 8 -10.72 -2.25 10.40
CA LEU A 8 -9.68 -1.83 11.34
C LEU A 8 -8.64 -1.00 10.58
N ILE A 9 -8.46 0.25 10.96
CA ILE A 9 -7.37 1.10 10.45
C ILE A 9 -6.22 1.04 11.45
N VAL A 10 -5.06 0.52 11.01
CA VAL A 10 -3.81 0.50 11.80
C VAL A 10 -2.84 1.47 11.15
N ARG A 11 -2.47 2.52 11.91
CA ARG A 11 -1.66 3.61 11.39
C ARG A 11 -0.53 3.99 12.36
N GLY A 12 0.53 4.59 11.83
CA GLY A 12 1.66 5.04 12.63
C GLY A 12 3.00 4.89 11.93
N GLY A 13 4.06 4.75 12.72
CA GLY A 13 5.42 4.71 12.21
C GLY A 13 5.96 6.11 11.91
N TRP A 14 6.65 6.27 10.81
CA TRP A 14 7.29 7.54 10.46
C TRP A 14 6.30 8.61 9.99
N ASP A 15 6.23 9.74 10.71
CA ASP A 15 5.30 10.84 10.44
C ASP A 15 5.48 11.52 9.07
N GLY A 16 6.65 11.37 8.44
CA GLY A 16 6.90 11.94 7.11
C GLY A 16 5.97 11.41 6.02
N HIS A 17 5.35 10.23 6.23
CA HIS A 17 4.32 9.67 5.34
C HIS A 17 2.89 10.05 5.72
N GLN A 18 2.71 10.96 6.68
CA GLN A 18 1.41 11.48 7.11
C GLN A 18 0.36 10.36 7.35
N PRO A 19 0.66 9.34 8.22
CA PRO A 19 -0.22 8.17 8.36
C PRO A 19 -1.60 8.53 8.89
N VAL A 20 -1.71 9.55 9.74
CA VAL A 20 -2.98 10.02 10.30
C VAL A 20 -3.79 10.75 9.25
N GLU A 21 -3.16 11.68 8.53
CA GLU A 21 -3.80 12.52 7.54
C GLU A 21 -4.25 11.70 6.32
N THR A 22 -3.36 10.85 5.78
CA THR A 22 -3.69 10.03 4.62
C THR A 22 -4.79 9.01 4.90
N THR A 23 -4.80 8.38 6.08
CA THR A 23 -5.89 7.46 6.46
C THR A 23 -7.21 8.19 6.68
N SER A 24 -7.16 9.43 7.21
CA SER A 24 -8.36 10.24 7.45
C SER A 24 -9.11 10.59 6.16
N GLU A 25 -8.42 10.65 5.02
CA GLU A 25 -9.04 10.87 3.71
C GLU A 25 -10.04 9.76 3.30
N PHE A 26 -9.83 8.52 3.81
CA PHE A 26 -10.65 7.37 3.44
C PHE A 26 -11.69 6.97 4.50
N ILE A 27 -11.69 7.59 5.69
CA ILE A 27 -12.69 7.35 6.73
C ILE A 27 -14.12 7.59 6.22
N PRO A 28 -14.45 8.77 5.64
CA PRO A 28 -15.80 9.02 5.14
C PRO A 28 -16.24 8.04 4.04
N PHE A 29 -15.30 7.62 3.18
CA PHE A 29 -15.57 6.65 2.13
C PHE A 29 -15.94 5.28 2.71
N LEU A 30 -15.19 4.79 3.70
CA LEU A 30 -15.48 3.51 4.34
C LEU A 30 -16.81 3.54 5.09
N GLU A 31 -17.11 4.61 5.82
CA GLU A 31 -18.40 4.78 6.53
C GLU A 31 -19.58 4.80 5.54
N GLN A 32 -19.47 5.53 4.43
CA GLN A 32 -20.48 5.57 3.36
C GLN A 32 -20.69 4.20 2.70
N ASN A 33 -19.68 3.34 2.70
CA ASN A 33 -19.77 1.97 2.22
C ASN A 33 -20.16 0.96 3.31
N GLY A 34 -20.67 1.43 4.46
CA GLY A 34 -21.28 0.60 5.51
C GLY A 34 -20.29 -0.11 6.41
N PHE A 35 -19.07 0.39 6.54
CA PHE A 35 -18.11 -0.12 7.51
C PHE A 35 -18.26 0.57 8.87
N GLU A 36 -18.29 -0.24 9.92
CA GLU A 36 -18.03 0.19 11.30
C GLU A 36 -16.51 0.23 11.51
N LEU A 37 -15.97 1.39 11.90
CA LEU A 37 -14.52 1.61 11.95
C LEU A 37 -13.98 1.52 13.37
N ARG A 38 -12.82 0.86 13.51
CA ARG A 38 -11.91 1.01 14.65
C ARG A 38 -10.57 1.52 14.15
N ILE A 39 -10.01 2.50 14.82
CA ILE A 39 -8.69 3.07 14.52
C ILE A 39 -7.75 2.67 15.66
N ALA A 40 -6.57 2.18 15.29
CA ALA A 40 -5.50 1.84 16.22
C ALA A 40 -4.20 2.54 15.77
N ASP A 41 -3.61 3.29 16.71
CA ASP A 41 -2.31 3.92 16.50
C ASP A 41 -1.20 2.93 16.95
N GLY A 42 -0.84 1.99 16.06
CA GLY A 42 0.16 0.95 16.29
C GLY A 42 -0.39 -0.48 16.17
N THR A 43 0.51 -1.45 16.31
CA THR A 43 0.32 -2.86 15.93
C THR A 43 -0.25 -3.77 17.01
N ALA A 44 -0.27 -3.31 18.27
CA ALA A 44 -0.71 -4.14 19.42
C ALA A 44 -2.12 -4.75 19.26
N VAL A 45 -3.00 -4.09 18.49
CA VAL A 45 -4.34 -4.60 18.17
C VAL A 45 -4.32 -5.92 17.40
N TYR A 46 -3.23 -6.25 16.71
CA TYR A 46 -3.10 -7.50 15.97
C TYR A 46 -2.97 -8.73 16.88
N ALA A 47 -2.58 -8.57 18.14
CA ALA A 47 -2.59 -9.66 19.12
C ALA A 47 -4.01 -10.04 19.62
N ASP A 48 -5.02 -9.18 19.38
CA ASP A 48 -6.43 -9.44 19.74
C ASP A 48 -7.11 -10.29 18.64
N THR A 49 -6.80 -11.58 18.62
CA THR A 49 -7.28 -12.52 17.59
C THR A 49 -8.80 -12.68 17.58
N ASP A 50 -9.46 -12.57 18.75
CA ASP A 50 -10.91 -12.64 18.86
C ASP A 50 -11.57 -11.45 18.18
N TYR A 51 -11.00 -10.26 18.35
CA TYR A 51 -11.46 -9.07 17.65
C TYR A 51 -11.17 -9.19 16.13
N LEU A 52 -9.96 -9.59 15.74
CA LEU A 52 -9.58 -9.73 14.32
C LEU A 52 -10.49 -10.71 13.57
N ALA A 53 -10.98 -11.76 14.21
CA ALA A 53 -11.93 -12.71 13.61
C ALA A 53 -13.26 -12.04 13.20
N THR A 54 -13.58 -10.87 13.76
CA THR A 54 -14.78 -10.08 13.43
C THR A 54 -14.55 -9.03 12.36
N VAL A 55 -13.30 -8.78 11.97
CA VAL A 55 -12.89 -7.73 11.03
C VAL A 55 -12.97 -8.23 9.59
N ASP A 56 -13.56 -7.45 8.71
CA ASP A 56 -13.70 -7.76 7.28
C ASP A 56 -12.58 -7.12 6.44
N LEU A 57 -11.99 -6.03 6.92
CA LEU A 57 -10.91 -5.29 6.25
C LEU A 57 -9.92 -4.72 7.27
N ILE A 58 -8.64 -4.95 7.06
CA ILE A 58 -7.55 -4.24 7.72
C ILE A 58 -6.97 -3.23 6.73
N VAL A 59 -6.98 -1.94 7.10
CA VAL A 59 -6.29 -0.87 6.38
C VAL A 59 -5.01 -0.58 7.14
N GLN A 60 -3.86 -0.92 6.56
CA GLN A 60 -2.56 -0.75 7.22
C GLN A 60 -1.77 0.38 6.58
N VAL A 61 -1.43 1.39 7.39
CA VAL A 61 -0.56 2.51 7.05
C VAL A 61 0.40 2.77 8.20
N ASN A 62 1.37 1.86 8.37
CA ASN A 62 2.32 1.87 9.49
C ASN A 62 3.76 1.72 9.00
N THR A 63 4.40 2.84 8.64
CA THR A 63 5.67 2.90 7.93
C THR A 63 6.88 2.71 8.85
N MET A 64 7.92 1.97 8.37
CA MET A 64 9.25 1.85 9.00
C MET A 64 9.16 1.49 10.49
N SER A 65 8.29 0.55 10.80
CA SER A 65 7.95 0.12 12.14
C SER A 65 8.46 -1.30 12.42
N SER A 66 8.26 -1.78 13.62
CA SER A 66 8.42 -3.18 14.00
C SER A 66 7.07 -3.80 14.29
N ILE A 67 7.02 -5.12 14.29
CA ILE A 67 5.86 -5.91 14.70
C ILE A 67 6.35 -7.05 15.58
N GLU A 68 5.70 -7.25 16.73
CA GLU A 68 6.04 -8.34 17.62
C GLU A 68 5.57 -9.70 17.02
N PRO A 69 6.23 -10.83 17.37
CA PRO A 69 5.88 -12.12 16.81
C PRO A 69 4.41 -12.52 16.99
N GLU A 70 3.81 -12.24 18.14
CA GLU A 70 2.39 -12.52 18.43
C GLU A 70 1.44 -11.63 17.64
N GLU A 71 1.80 -10.35 17.43
CA GLU A 71 1.05 -9.41 16.61
C GLU A 71 1.05 -9.84 15.14
N PHE A 72 2.23 -10.22 14.63
CA PHE A 72 2.32 -10.74 13.26
C PHE A 72 1.55 -12.04 13.09
N ALA A 73 1.63 -12.95 14.04
CA ALA A 73 0.87 -14.22 14.00
C ALA A 73 -0.64 -13.95 13.93
N GLY A 74 -1.14 -12.99 14.70
CA GLY A 74 -2.54 -12.59 14.68
C GLY A 74 -2.96 -11.98 13.33
N LEU A 75 -2.16 -11.04 12.80
CA LEU A 75 -2.38 -10.45 11.47
C LEU A 75 -2.42 -11.53 10.39
N GLN A 76 -1.40 -12.41 10.36
CA GLN A 76 -1.29 -13.48 9.37
C GLN A 76 -2.47 -14.44 9.44
N ALA A 77 -2.86 -14.86 10.65
CA ALA A 77 -4.01 -15.75 10.86
C ALA A 77 -5.32 -15.11 10.38
N ALA A 78 -5.54 -13.81 10.66
CA ALA A 78 -6.72 -13.09 10.21
C ALA A 78 -6.82 -13.07 8.68
N VAL A 79 -5.71 -12.75 7.99
CA VAL A 79 -5.68 -12.73 6.53
C VAL A 79 -5.88 -14.13 5.95
N LEU A 80 -5.20 -15.15 6.49
CA LEU A 80 -5.40 -16.56 6.08
C LEU A 80 -6.86 -17.01 6.20
N CYS A 81 -7.58 -16.51 7.21
CA CYS A 81 -9.00 -16.81 7.45
C CYS A 81 -9.98 -15.94 6.67
N GLY A 82 -9.50 -15.03 5.82
CA GLY A 82 -10.36 -14.28 4.90
C GLY A 82 -10.52 -12.79 5.20
N THR A 83 -9.91 -12.25 6.26
CA THR A 83 -9.87 -10.80 6.47
C THR A 83 -9.03 -10.16 5.36
N GLY A 84 -9.57 -9.13 4.70
CA GLY A 84 -8.83 -8.38 3.70
C GLY A 84 -7.71 -7.55 4.32
N LEU A 85 -6.59 -7.39 3.61
CA LEU A 85 -5.51 -6.47 3.99
C LEU A 85 -5.27 -5.49 2.86
N ALA A 86 -5.33 -4.21 3.14
CA ALA A 86 -5.12 -3.16 2.15
C ALA A 86 -4.25 -2.03 2.73
N GLY A 87 -3.48 -1.38 1.89
CA GLY A 87 -2.67 -0.24 2.29
C GLY A 87 -1.97 0.42 1.12
N TRP A 88 -1.27 1.49 1.43
CA TRP A 88 -0.54 2.24 0.42
C TRP A 88 0.83 2.66 0.91
N HIS A 89 1.69 2.89 -0.07
CA HIS A 89 3.04 3.43 0.08
C HIS A 89 3.87 2.66 1.11
N GLY A 90 4.72 3.36 1.85
CA GLY A 90 5.51 2.80 2.94
C GLY A 90 4.67 2.26 4.09
N GLY A 91 3.40 2.66 4.19
CA GLY A 91 2.47 2.17 5.21
C GLY A 91 2.13 0.68 5.12
N ILE A 92 2.42 0.05 3.98
CA ILE A 92 2.29 -1.40 3.78
C ILE A 92 3.57 -1.99 3.16
N ALA A 93 4.14 -1.38 2.12
CA ALA A 93 5.29 -1.94 1.40
C ALA A 93 6.65 -1.65 2.07
N ASP A 94 6.66 -0.89 3.16
CA ASP A 94 7.85 -0.53 3.94
C ASP A 94 7.62 -0.60 5.46
N SER A 95 6.62 -1.39 5.91
CA SER A 95 6.21 -1.44 7.31
C SER A 95 7.21 -2.19 8.17
N TYR A 96 7.37 -3.47 7.95
CA TYR A 96 8.11 -4.39 8.83
C TYR A 96 9.26 -5.03 8.06
N ARG A 97 10.26 -4.23 7.68
CA ARG A 97 11.40 -4.62 6.83
C ARG A 97 12.16 -5.85 7.31
N ALA A 98 12.22 -6.08 8.63
CA ALA A 98 12.94 -7.20 9.21
C ALA A 98 12.12 -8.50 9.29
N ASN A 99 10.84 -8.47 8.92
CA ASN A 99 9.96 -9.64 8.96
C ASN A 99 9.77 -10.22 7.54
N ALA A 100 10.55 -11.25 7.21
CA ALA A 100 10.53 -11.89 5.90
C ALA A 100 9.18 -12.55 5.56
N GLU A 101 8.47 -13.09 6.56
CA GLU A 101 7.16 -13.70 6.35
C GLU A 101 6.09 -12.65 6.03
N TYR A 102 6.18 -11.47 6.65
CA TYR A 102 5.33 -10.34 6.29
C TYR A 102 5.57 -9.91 4.83
N LEU A 103 6.83 -9.76 4.43
CA LEU A 103 7.19 -9.39 3.07
C LEU A 103 6.70 -10.42 2.04
N HIS A 104 6.83 -11.71 2.38
CA HIS A 104 6.27 -12.80 1.58
C HIS A 104 4.73 -12.71 1.50
N MET A 105 4.06 -12.40 2.61
CA MET A 105 2.60 -12.27 2.65
C MET A 105 2.09 -11.13 1.77
N ILE A 106 2.70 -9.94 1.82
CA ILE A 106 2.25 -8.78 1.02
C ILE A 106 2.81 -8.74 -0.40
N GLY A 107 3.84 -9.53 -0.70
CA GLY A 107 4.41 -9.71 -2.04
C GLY A 107 5.34 -8.63 -2.53
N GLY A 108 5.82 -7.73 -1.68
CA GLY A 108 6.76 -6.71 -2.09
C GLY A 108 7.36 -5.90 -0.97
N GLN A 109 8.50 -5.28 -1.25
CA GLN A 109 9.19 -4.37 -0.34
C GLN A 109 9.83 -3.23 -1.13
N PHE A 110 9.77 -2.02 -0.60
CA PHE A 110 10.54 -0.90 -1.11
C PHE A 110 12.04 -1.12 -0.88
N ALA A 111 12.79 -1.13 -1.98
CA ALA A 111 14.24 -1.29 -1.94
C ALA A 111 14.98 0.03 -2.07
N HIS A 112 14.52 0.88 -3.00
CA HIS A 112 15.16 2.16 -3.31
C HIS A 112 14.14 3.10 -3.96
N HIS A 113 14.25 4.38 -3.68
CA HIS A 113 13.60 5.43 -4.46
C HIS A 113 14.65 6.29 -5.17
N ALA A 114 14.39 6.61 -6.41
CA ALA A 114 15.20 7.53 -7.18
C ALA A 114 15.04 8.95 -6.62
N GLY A 115 16.05 9.78 -6.77
CA GLY A 115 16.03 11.19 -6.35
C GLY A 115 16.45 12.12 -7.48
N LYS A 116 16.33 13.42 -7.26
CA LYS A 116 16.84 14.46 -8.15
C LYS A 116 18.34 14.34 -8.39
N ASP A 117 18.81 15.03 -9.42
CA ASP A 117 20.24 15.22 -9.66
C ASP A 117 20.95 15.61 -8.36
N PRO A 118 22.06 14.93 -7.96
CA PRO A 118 22.79 15.26 -6.76
C PRO A 118 23.19 16.74 -6.64
N THR A 119 23.41 17.41 -7.78
CA THR A 119 23.74 18.84 -7.82
C THR A 119 22.56 19.78 -7.55
N GLN A 120 21.32 19.25 -7.60
CA GLN A 120 20.08 20.00 -7.40
C GLN A 120 19.42 19.70 -6.03
N ARG A 121 20.04 18.81 -5.22
CA ARG A 121 19.46 18.41 -3.93
C ARG A 121 19.64 19.51 -2.89
N THR A 122 18.56 19.73 -2.14
CA THR A 122 18.48 20.71 -1.05
C THR A 122 18.57 20.11 0.33
N GLY A 123 18.50 18.79 0.45
CA GLY A 123 18.42 18.06 1.72
C GLY A 123 16.97 17.88 2.23
N GLU A 124 15.98 18.27 1.45
CA GLU A 124 14.56 18.12 1.78
C GLU A 124 13.98 16.82 1.19
N GLN A 125 12.83 16.39 1.70
CA GLN A 125 12.11 15.22 1.16
C GLN A 125 11.81 15.34 -0.33
N SER A 126 11.51 16.56 -0.80
CA SER A 126 11.24 16.84 -2.23
C SER A 126 12.40 16.50 -3.16
N ASP A 127 13.60 16.23 -2.65
CA ASP A 127 14.72 15.72 -3.44
C ASP A 127 14.46 14.31 -3.99
N ASN A 128 13.52 13.59 -3.41
CA ASN A 128 13.10 12.25 -3.84
C ASN A 128 11.89 12.27 -4.79
N TYR A 129 11.33 13.44 -5.09
CA TYR A 129 10.17 13.56 -5.97
C TYR A 129 10.61 13.64 -7.43
N LEU A 130 10.03 12.76 -8.24
CA LEU A 130 10.24 12.68 -9.67
C LEU A 130 8.89 12.65 -10.38
N SER A 131 8.85 13.23 -11.58
CA SER A 131 7.72 13.02 -12.49
C SER A 131 7.89 11.69 -13.20
N TYR A 132 6.88 10.83 -13.15
CA TYR A 132 6.87 9.54 -13.82
C TYR A 132 5.45 9.12 -14.18
N THR A 133 5.34 8.21 -15.15
CA THR A 133 4.06 7.64 -15.55
C THR A 133 3.79 6.33 -14.83
N VAL A 134 2.57 6.17 -14.34
CA VAL A 134 2.01 4.88 -13.88
C VAL A 134 1.31 4.23 -15.07
N HIS A 135 1.82 3.09 -15.51
CA HIS A 135 1.31 2.35 -16.67
C HIS A 135 0.37 1.24 -16.22
N ILE A 136 -0.87 1.26 -16.69
CA ILE A 136 -1.86 0.21 -16.42
C ILE A 136 -1.50 -1.04 -17.22
N SER A 137 -1.28 -2.16 -16.53
CA SER A 137 -0.96 -3.43 -17.16
C SER A 137 -2.14 -4.02 -17.94
N GLU A 138 -1.89 -5.00 -18.83
CA GLU A 138 -2.98 -5.72 -19.51
C GLU A 138 -3.96 -6.36 -18.51
N ARG A 139 -3.45 -6.88 -17.38
CA ARG A 139 -4.29 -7.42 -16.30
C ARG A 139 -5.10 -6.30 -15.64
N GLY A 140 -4.47 -5.15 -15.41
CA GLY A 140 -5.11 -3.98 -14.81
C GLY A 140 -6.26 -3.42 -15.63
N LYS A 141 -6.20 -3.47 -16.95
CA LYS A 141 -7.28 -2.99 -17.83
C LYS A 141 -8.63 -3.69 -17.58
N SER A 142 -8.61 -4.93 -17.13
CA SER A 142 -9.82 -5.72 -16.84
C SER A 142 -10.13 -5.85 -15.35
N HIS A 143 -9.17 -5.55 -14.46
CA HIS A 143 -9.33 -5.75 -13.03
C HIS A 143 -10.26 -4.69 -12.40
N PRO A 144 -11.17 -5.05 -11.48
CA PRO A 144 -12.13 -4.11 -10.88
C PRO A 144 -11.49 -2.86 -10.27
N ILE A 145 -10.27 -2.94 -9.76
CA ILE A 145 -9.56 -1.82 -9.11
C ILE A 145 -9.15 -0.76 -10.14
N THR A 146 -8.60 -1.17 -11.28
CA THR A 146 -7.97 -0.25 -12.26
C THR A 146 -8.73 -0.14 -13.58
N ARG A 147 -9.79 -0.92 -13.77
CA ARG A 147 -10.60 -0.87 -14.99
C ARG A 147 -11.12 0.54 -15.29
N GLY A 148 -10.89 0.99 -16.52
CA GLY A 148 -11.32 2.31 -17.01
C GLY A 148 -10.43 3.46 -16.53
N ILE A 149 -9.27 3.15 -15.94
CA ILE A 149 -8.21 4.12 -15.68
C ILE A 149 -7.17 3.93 -16.77
N ASP A 150 -6.80 5.02 -17.43
CA ASP A 150 -5.70 5.06 -18.39
C ASP A 150 -4.35 5.28 -17.67
N ASP A 151 -3.24 5.19 -18.40
CA ASP A 151 -1.93 5.59 -17.89
C ASP A 151 -1.97 7.05 -17.40
N PHE A 152 -1.33 7.35 -16.30
CA PHE A 152 -1.35 8.69 -15.70
C PHE A 152 -0.01 9.08 -15.09
N ASP A 153 0.25 10.39 -15.04
CA ASP A 153 1.48 10.93 -14.50
C ASP A 153 1.33 11.33 -13.03
N LEU A 154 2.41 11.13 -12.27
CA LEU A 154 2.54 11.59 -10.90
C LEU A 154 3.87 12.33 -10.71
N GLU A 155 3.89 13.25 -9.75
CA GLU A 155 5.12 13.85 -9.23
C GLU A 155 5.23 13.54 -7.74
N THR A 156 5.98 12.48 -7.42
CA THR A 156 6.19 11.98 -6.05
C THR A 156 7.37 11.03 -5.99
N GLU A 157 7.55 10.32 -4.90
CA GLU A 157 8.54 9.24 -4.79
C GLU A 157 8.20 8.08 -5.74
N GLN A 158 9.19 7.67 -6.53
CA GLN A 158 9.13 6.51 -7.42
C GLN A 158 9.98 5.37 -6.84
N TYR A 159 9.40 4.22 -6.60
CA TYR A 159 10.08 3.12 -5.93
C TYR A 159 10.53 2.00 -6.87
N TRP A 160 11.73 1.50 -6.60
CA TRP A 160 12.17 0.18 -7.01
C TRP A 160 11.64 -0.81 -5.96
N VAL A 161 10.77 -1.72 -6.38
CA VAL A 161 10.10 -2.69 -5.51
C VAL A 161 10.69 -4.07 -5.72
N LEU A 162 11.19 -4.69 -4.65
CA LEU A 162 11.48 -6.13 -4.64
C LEU A 162 10.16 -6.89 -4.55
N SER A 163 9.89 -7.76 -5.49
CA SER A 163 8.62 -8.49 -5.59
C SER A 163 8.84 -9.88 -6.19
N ASP A 164 7.84 -10.71 -6.12
CA ASP A 164 7.82 -12.04 -6.73
C ASP A 164 6.74 -12.17 -7.82
N GLU A 165 6.75 -13.28 -8.53
CA GLU A 165 5.84 -13.56 -9.66
C GLU A 165 4.41 -13.95 -9.20
N TYR A 166 4.16 -14.13 -7.91
CA TYR A 166 2.84 -14.50 -7.39
C TYR A 166 1.88 -13.31 -7.33
N ASN A 167 2.39 -12.08 -7.47
CA ASN A 167 1.57 -10.87 -7.50
C ASN A 167 0.78 -10.74 -8.80
N ASP A 168 -0.49 -10.36 -8.67
CA ASP A 168 -1.28 -9.83 -9.76
C ASP A 168 -0.96 -8.34 -9.93
N VAL A 169 0.00 -8.03 -10.80
CA VAL A 169 0.45 -6.65 -11.04
C VAL A 169 -0.56 -5.93 -11.95
N LEU A 170 -1.22 -4.90 -11.39
CA LEU A 170 -2.25 -4.11 -12.08
C LEU A 170 -1.69 -2.86 -12.75
N ALA A 171 -0.61 -2.30 -12.20
CA ALA A 171 0.10 -1.17 -12.80
C ALA A 171 1.59 -1.25 -12.46
N THR A 172 2.39 -0.63 -13.30
CA THR A 172 3.85 -0.58 -13.17
C THR A 172 4.37 0.83 -13.32
N THR A 173 5.61 1.06 -12.86
CA THR A 173 6.39 2.26 -13.17
C THR A 173 7.80 1.85 -13.56
N THR A 174 8.46 2.65 -14.41
CA THR A 174 9.81 2.36 -14.90
C THR A 174 10.76 3.46 -14.44
N GLN A 175 11.78 3.09 -13.68
CA GLN A 175 12.90 3.98 -13.38
C GLN A 175 13.88 3.96 -14.55
N GLU A 176 13.98 5.06 -15.27
CA GLU A 176 14.97 5.27 -16.33
C GLU A 176 16.37 5.42 -15.73
N VAL A 177 17.39 5.15 -16.56
CA VAL A 177 18.80 5.29 -16.17
C VAL A 177 19.23 6.75 -16.29
N ARG A 178 19.82 7.28 -15.23
CA ARG A 178 20.38 8.62 -15.18
C ARG A 178 21.92 8.55 -15.02
N PRO A 179 22.66 9.58 -15.37
CA PRO A 179 24.13 9.55 -15.36
C PRO A 179 24.77 9.23 -14.00
N TRP A 180 24.06 9.45 -12.91
CA TRP A 180 24.52 9.19 -11.52
C TRP A 180 23.99 7.89 -10.93
N ASP A 181 23.18 7.11 -11.65
CA ASP A 181 22.66 5.85 -11.15
C ASP A 181 23.72 4.74 -11.21
N ALA A 182 23.67 3.81 -10.26
CA ALA A 182 24.59 2.69 -10.20
C ALA A 182 24.21 1.54 -11.15
N TRP A 183 23.00 1.54 -11.67
CA TRP A 183 22.49 0.56 -12.64
C TRP A 183 22.58 1.12 -14.07
N ASN A 184 22.58 0.25 -15.06
CA ASN A 184 22.86 0.58 -16.46
C ASN A 184 21.74 0.22 -17.45
N ARG A 185 20.57 -0.13 -16.95
CA ARG A 185 19.36 -0.39 -17.73
C ARG A 185 18.11 0.04 -16.95
N PRO A 186 17.02 0.42 -17.62
CA PRO A 186 15.76 0.73 -16.95
C PRO A 186 15.26 -0.40 -16.07
N VAL A 187 14.58 -0.06 -14.97
CA VAL A 187 13.99 -1.02 -14.04
C VAL A 187 12.51 -0.75 -13.90
N THR A 188 11.70 -1.72 -14.29
CA THR A 188 10.25 -1.69 -14.13
C THR A 188 9.87 -2.42 -12.86
N SER A 189 9.09 -1.75 -12.02
CA SER A 189 8.59 -2.26 -10.75
C SER A 189 7.07 -2.25 -10.70
N PRO A 190 6.42 -3.15 -9.94
CA PRO A 190 5.01 -3.01 -9.59
C PRO A 190 4.73 -1.67 -8.93
N ALA A 191 3.68 -0.98 -9.36
CA ALA A 191 3.14 0.22 -8.72
C ALA A 191 1.84 -0.08 -7.98
N ILE A 192 0.99 -0.93 -8.54
CA ILE A 192 -0.25 -1.41 -7.95
C ILE A 192 -0.30 -2.93 -8.11
N TRP A 193 -0.56 -3.66 -7.04
CA TRP A 193 -0.73 -5.11 -7.12
C TRP A 193 -1.75 -5.64 -6.13
N THR A 194 -2.22 -6.83 -6.43
CA THR A 194 -3.06 -7.63 -5.56
C THR A 194 -2.44 -9.01 -5.36
N ARG A 195 -2.87 -9.69 -4.29
CA ARG A 195 -2.40 -11.02 -3.92
C ARG A 195 -3.46 -11.74 -3.13
N ASP A 196 -3.68 -13.00 -3.40
CA ASP A 196 -4.46 -13.88 -2.53
C ASP A 196 -3.55 -14.50 -1.46
N TRP A 197 -4.05 -14.60 -0.22
CA TRP A 197 -3.33 -15.21 0.88
C TRP A 197 -4.28 -16.04 1.76
N GLY A 198 -4.26 -17.35 1.56
CA GLY A 198 -5.30 -18.21 2.12
C GLY A 198 -6.68 -17.88 1.53
N SER A 199 -7.62 -17.50 2.38
CA SER A 199 -8.94 -17.00 1.97
C SER A 199 -9.02 -15.47 1.90
N GLY A 200 -7.94 -14.76 2.31
CA GLY A 200 -7.89 -13.30 2.32
C GLY A 200 -7.33 -12.73 1.03
N ARG A 201 -7.64 -11.47 0.79
CA ARG A 201 -7.18 -10.69 -0.36
C ARG A 201 -6.32 -9.52 0.11
N ILE A 202 -5.21 -9.30 -0.57
CA ILE A 202 -4.26 -8.24 -0.24
C ILE A 202 -4.21 -7.26 -1.40
N PHE A 203 -4.33 -5.96 -1.09
CA PHE A 203 -4.19 -4.87 -2.04
C PHE A 203 -3.08 -3.92 -1.60
N VAL A 204 -2.18 -3.59 -2.50
CA VAL A 204 -1.07 -2.65 -2.26
C VAL A 204 -0.99 -1.61 -3.37
N SER A 205 -0.91 -0.34 -2.97
CA SER A 205 -0.59 0.79 -3.84
C SER A 205 0.76 1.37 -3.44
N ALA A 206 1.76 1.38 -4.34
CA ALA A 206 3.02 2.08 -4.11
C ALA A 206 2.85 3.62 -4.12
N PRO A 207 2.06 4.25 -5.01
CA PRO A 207 1.65 5.66 -4.84
C PRO A 207 0.84 5.87 -3.56
N GLY A 208 1.12 6.98 -2.84
CA GLY A 208 0.40 7.30 -1.61
C GLY A 208 1.24 7.99 -0.53
N HIS A 209 2.36 8.62 -0.93
CA HIS A 209 3.37 9.20 -0.04
C HIS A 209 2.78 10.20 0.98
N ARG A 210 1.89 11.08 0.54
CA ARG A 210 1.30 12.17 1.34
C ARG A 210 -0.13 12.43 0.90
N VAL A 211 -0.81 13.34 1.61
CA VAL A 211 -2.21 13.70 1.34
C VAL A 211 -2.42 14.11 -0.12
N GLU A 212 -1.54 14.94 -0.68
CA GLU A 212 -1.67 15.41 -2.06
C GLU A 212 -1.67 14.26 -3.06
N VAL A 213 -0.89 13.20 -2.79
CA VAL A 213 -0.79 12.03 -3.67
C VAL A 213 -2.03 11.15 -3.55
N VAL A 214 -2.54 10.91 -2.32
CA VAL A 214 -3.77 10.11 -2.14
C VAL A 214 -5.03 10.87 -2.58
N GLN A 215 -4.95 12.19 -2.75
CA GLN A 215 -6.01 13.03 -3.31
C GLN A 215 -5.98 13.11 -4.85
N ASP A 216 -4.88 12.68 -5.51
CA ASP A 216 -4.89 12.54 -6.97
C ASP A 216 -6.08 11.67 -7.40
N PRO A 217 -6.88 12.09 -8.39
CA PRO A 217 -8.13 11.42 -8.74
C PRO A 217 -7.95 9.93 -9.12
N ASN A 218 -6.85 9.57 -9.78
CA ASN A 218 -6.57 8.18 -10.17
C ASN A 218 -6.12 7.37 -8.97
N VAL A 219 -5.17 7.89 -8.18
CA VAL A 219 -4.66 7.23 -6.96
C VAL A 219 -5.79 7.02 -5.97
N ARG A 220 -6.62 8.06 -5.72
CA ARG A 220 -7.78 7.97 -4.83
C ARG A 220 -8.74 6.89 -5.29
N THR A 221 -9.12 6.90 -6.56
CA THR A 221 -10.03 5.90 -7.14
C THR A 221 -9.48 4.48 -7.00
N ILE A 222 -8.17 4.29 -7.24
CA ILE A 222 -7.50 2.99 -7.12
C ILE A 222 -7.53 2.52 -5.66
N ILE A 223 -7.19 3.40 -4.71
CA ILE A 223 -7.21 3.04 -3.28
C ILE A 223 -8.63 2.71 -2.83
N GLU A 224 -9.63 3.55 -3.12
CA GLU A 224 -11.03 3.31 -2.75
C GLU A 224 -11.55 1.97 -3.28
N ARG A 225 -11.28 1.67 -4.56
CA ARG A 225 -11.65 0.38 -5.16
C ARG A 225 -10.85 -0.79 -4.57
N GLY A 226 -9.57 -0.57 -4.25
CA GLY A 226 -8.71 -1.56 -3.61
C GLY A 226 -9.19 -1.94 -2.21
N LEU A 227 -9.60 -0.97 -1.40
CA LEU A 227 -10.20 -1.18 -0.08
C LEU A 227 -11.46 -2.05 -0.16
N LEU A 228 -12.37 -1.73 -1.08
CA LEU A 228 -13.60 -2.51 -1.27
C LEU A 228 -13.33 -3.90 -1.85
N TRP A 229 -12.37 -4.03 -2.75
CA TRP A 229 -12.01 -5.30 -3.37
C TRP A 229 -11.36 -6.25 -2.36
N ALA A 230 -10.50 -5.74 -1.48
CA ALA A 230 -9.83 -6.54 -0.46
C ALA A 230 -10.82 -7.04 0.61
N ALA A 231 -11.80 -6.24 1.01
CA ALA A 231 -12.77 -6.60 2.04
C ALA A 231 -13.52 -7.91 1.73
N ARG A 232 -13.72 -8.75 2.76
CA ARG A 232 -14.52 -9.97 2.65
C ARG A 232 -16.03 -9.69 2.68
#